data_a1b2d09c6ac096f1c1c7f06fb2d16ef6
#
_entry.id   a1b2d09c6ac096f1c1c7f06fb2d16ef6
#
_cell.length_a   1.000
_cell.length_b   1.000
_cell.length_c   1.000
_cell.angle_alpha   90.00
_cell.angle_beta   90.00
_cell.angle_gamma   90.00
#
_symmetry.space_group_name_H-M   'P 1'
#
loop_
_entity.id
_entity.type
_entity.pdbx_description
1 polymer ?
#
loop_
_entity_poly.entity_id
_entity_poly.type
_entity_poly.pdbx_seq_one_letter_code
_entity_poly.pdbx_strand_id
1 'polypeptide(L)'
;MMQEIRIGTRSSKLALWQANYVKSFLEENFPHCSVEIKKFKTTGDLNLNKNLDTLGGRGAFVKEIQNALINNEIDLAVHSYKDLPTENPSQLEIISVSPREDERDVLISKNKISLNKLKKNSLVCTGSNRRTEQIKILRNDVLIEPIRGNIDTRIKKVIDGNIDAIIIAAAGVRRLGLSEYITEYFSISDLVPSPLQGFIAIEAKKGSSFNDFFKNFVSSNDLLIARLERKALELLNGSCDLPFGFNIQYKNSKFMCSYFIKYNNECITGEKELDEKSINDDVLSLIKKISLNS
;
A
#
# COMPACT_ATOMS: atom_id res chain seq x y z
N MET A 1 27.45 -22.09 12.08
CA MET A 1 27.87 -20.95 11.22
C MET A 1 26.75 -19.92 11.24
N MET A 2 27.10 -18.64 11.35
CA MET A 2 26.13 -17.55 11.25
C MET A 2 25.62 -17.47 9.80
N GLN A 3 24.30 -17.46 9.59
CA GLN A 3 23.72 -17.28 8.28
C GLN A 3 23.52 -15.79 8.01
N GLU A 4 24.17 -15.26 7.00
CA GLU A 4 23.97 -13.87 6.57
C GLU A 4 22.79 -13.80 5.62
N ILE A 5 21.82 -12.87 5.89
CA ILE A 5 20.65 -12.62 5.08
C ILE A 5 20.70 -11.18 4.57
N ARG A 6 20.64 -10.97 3.26
CA ARG A 6 20.71 -9.66 2.62
C ARG A 6 19.32 -9.20 2.22
N ILE A 7 18.82 -8.13 2.83
CA ILE A 7 17.53 -7.51 2.51
C ILE A 7 17.72 -6.33 1.59
N GLY A 8 17.11 -6.36 0.42
CA GLY A 8 17.02 -5.24 -0.51
C GLY A 8 15.79 -4.37 -0.25
N THR A 9 15.97 -3.05 -0.27
CA THR A 9 14.88 -2.08 -0.14
C THR A 9 15.24 -0.74 -0.77
N ARG A 10 14.24 0.13 -0.98
CA ARG A 10 14.46 1.52 -1.42
C ARG A 10 15.16 2.34 -0.33
N SER A 11 15.76 3.45 -0.74
CA SER A 11 16.48 4.35 0.18
C SER A 11 15.60 5.33 0.96
N SER A 12 14.27 5.37 0.73
CA SER A 12 13.37 6.27 1.46
C SER A 12 13.25 5.88 2.94
N LYS A 13 12.98 6.87 3.81
CA LYS A 13 12.82 6.63 5.25
C LYS A 13 11.77 5.54 5.57
N LEU A 14 10.63 5.55 4.86
CA LEU A 14 9.58 4.55 5.05
C LEU A 14 10.05 3.16 4.62
N ALA A 15 10.71 3.03 3.47
CA ALA A 15 11.22 1.75 3.00
C ALA A 15 12.31 1.19 3.94
N LEU A 16 13.18 2.04 4.45
CA LEU A 16 14.17 1.64 5.46
C LEU A 16 13.54 1.21 6.78
N TRP A 17 12.49 1.90 7.23
CA TRP A 17 11.72 1.48 8.40
C TRP A 17 11.14 0.07 8.19
N GLN A 18 10.53 -0.18 7.03
CA GLN A 18 9.94 -1.48 6.68
C GLN A 18 11.00 -2.60 6.64
N ALA A 19 12.16 -2.33 6.06
CA ALA A 19 13.26 -3.29 6.02
C ALA A 19 13.83 -3.56 7.42
N ASN A 20 13.98 -2.53 8.25
CA ASN A 20 14.43 -2.70 9.64
C ASN A 20 13.41 -3.49 10.47
N TYR A 21 12.11 -3.30 10.26
CA TYR A 21 11.07 -4.09 10.92
C TYR A 21 11.22 -5.60 10.63
N VAL A 22 11.45 -5.96 9.36
CA VAL A 22 11.70 -7.36 8.96
C VAL A 22 13.04 -7.85 9.49
N LYS A 23 14.09 -7.02 9.47
CA LYS A 23 15.39 -7.34 10.06
C LYS A 23 15.27 -7.65 11.55
N SER A 24 14.61 -6.79 12.33
CA SER A 24 14.44 -6.99 13.78
C SER A 24 13.72 -8.31 14.05
N PHE A 25 12.64 -8.61 13.31
CA PHE A 25 11.96 -9.90 13.45
C PHE A 25 12.89 -11.10 13.21
N LEU A 26 13.71 -11.06 12.16
CA LEU A 26 14.62 -12.15 11.84
C LEU A 26 15.69 -12.32 12.92
N GLU A 27 16.33 -11.25 13.36
CA GLU A 27 17.41 -11.29 14.37
C GLU A 27 16.91 -11.69 15.76
N GLU A 28 15.68 -11.27 16.13
CA GLU A 28 15.04 -11.63 17.41
C GLU A 28 14.62 -13.10 17.47
N ASN A 29 14.09 -13.66 16.36
CA ASN A 29 13.58 -15.02 16.33
C ASN A 29 14.61 -16.06 15.87
N PHE A 30 15.69 -15.63 15.20
CA PHE A 30 16.74 -16.49 14.67
C PHE A 30 18.13 -15.94 15.04
N PRO A 31 18.60 -16.12 16.31
CA PRO A 31 19.85 -15.51 16.81
C PRO A 31 21.11 -15.93 16.06
N HIS A 32 21.05 -16.99 15.25
CA HIS A 32 22.14 -17.44 14.38
C HIS A 32 22.15 -16.74 13.00
N CYS A 33 21.21 -15.85 12.75
CA CYS A 33 21.16 -15.03 11.54
C CYS A 33 21.69 -13.63 11.82
N SER A 34 22.42 -13.09 10.84
CA SER A 34 22.77 -11.67 10.77
C SER A 34 22.12 -11.07 9.53
N VAL A 35 21.56 -9.86 9.63
CA VAL A 35 20.83 -9.25 8.51
C VAL A 35 21.51 -7.97 8.06
N GLU A 36 21.92 -7.95 6.78
CA GLU A 36 22.41 -6.76 6.09
C GLU A 36 21.27 -6.09 5.29
N ILE A 37 21.15 -4.75 5.34
CA ILE A 37 20.20 -4.01 4.50
C ILE A 37 20.94 -3.33 3.34
N LYS A 38 20.61 -3.74 2.11
CA LYS A 38 21.10 -3.13 0.87
C LYS A 38 20.09 -2.13 0.32
N LYS A 39 20.54 -0.88 0.15
CA LYS A 39 19.71 0.24 -0.31
C LYS A 39 19.80 0.40 -1.82
N PHE A 40 18.65 0.46 -2.49
CA PHE A 40 18.55 0.69 -3.93
C PHE A 40 17.95 2.06 -4.20
N LYS A 41 18.51 2.75 -5.20
CA LYS A 41 17.87 3.93 -5.81
C LYS A 41 17.13 3.44 -7.05
N THR A 42 15.81 3.61 -7.05
CA THR A 42 14.98 3.14 -8.16
C THR A 42 14.74 4.23 -9.19
N THR A 43 14.38 3.84 -10.41
CA THR A 43 14.03 4.77 -11.48
C THR A 43 12.94 5.76 -11.05
N GLY A 44 11.96 5.32 -10.23
CA GLY A 44 10.92 6.17 -9.67
C GLY A 44 11.44 7.19 -8.65
N ASP A 45 12.51 6.87 -7.90
CA ASP A 45 13.15 7.80 -6.96
C ASP A 45 13.96 8.91 -7.68
N LEU A 46 14.54 8.58 -8.83
CA LEU A 46 15.38 9.50 -9.62
C LEU A 46 14.55 10.47 -10.47
N ASN A 47 13.32 10.12 -10.86
CA ASN A 47 12.50 10.86 -11.81
C ASN A 47 11.22 11.43 -11.17
N LEU A 48 11.34 12.19 -10.10
CA LEU A 48 10.20 12.78 -9.39
C LEU A 48 9.34 13.73 -10.23
N ASN A 49 9.89 14.29 -11.31
CA ASN A 49 9.21 15.26 -12.17
C ASN A 49 8.50 14.63 -13.38
N LYS A 50 8.72 13.32 -13.66
CA LYS A 50 8.08 12.64 -14.79
C LYS A 50 6.82 11.91 -14.34
N ASN A 51 5.82 11.76 -15.22
CA ASN A 51 4.62 11.01 -14.89
C ASN A 51 4.97 9.53 -14.63
N LEU A 52 4.37 8.89 -13.60
CA LEU A 52 4.65 7.49 -13.25
C LEU A 52 4.35 6.54 -14.41
N ASP A 53 3.30 6.85 -15.18
CA ASP A 53 2.89 6.02 -16.31
C ASP A 53 3.96 5.99 -17.41
N THR A 54 4.65 7.11 -17.64
CA THR A 54 5.78 7.20 -18.60
C THR A 54 7.04 6.48 -18.11
N LEU A 55 7.11 6.13 -16.82
CA LEU A 55 8.24 5.44 -16.19
C LEU A 55 8.00 3.93 -15.99
N GLY A 56 6.88 3.39 -16.50
CA GLY A 56 6.51 1.99 -16.29
C GLY A 56 5.66 1.74 -15.05
N GLY A 57 4.93 2.74 -14.58
CA GLY A 57 3.98 2.63 -13.49
C GLY A 57 4.61 2.21 -12.16
N ARG A 58 3.96 1.28 -11.45
CA ARG A 58 4.46 0.72 -10.17
C ARG A 58 5.81 0.01 -10.32
N GLY A 59 6.10 -0.58 -11.48
CA GLY A 59 7.38 -1.23 -11.77
C GLY A 59 8.61 -0.33 -11.62
N ALA A 60 8.45 0.99 -11.79
CA ALA A 60 9.53 1.97 -11.63
C ALA A 60 10.16 1.99 -10.22
N PHE A 61 9.51 1.40 -9.22
CA PHE A 61 9.97 1.39 -7.84
C PHE A 61 10.53 0.03 -7.37
N VAL A 62 10.41 -1.02 -8.17
CA VAL A 62 10.76 -2.37 -7.74
C VAL A 62 11.74 -3.11 -8.65
N LYS A 63 11.85 -2.70 -9.92
CA LYS A 63 12.60 -3.42 -10.95
C LYS A 63 14.06 -3.67 -10.58
N GLU A 64 14.74 -2.66 -10.05
CA GLU A 64 16.14 -2.76 -9.65
C GLU A 64 16.33 -3.76 -8.49
N ILE A 65 15.38 -3.77 -7.54
CA ILE A 65 15.42 -4.68 -6.38
C ILE A 65 15.10 -6.12 -6.81
N GLN A 66 14.11 -6.30 -7.69
CA GLN A 66 13.77 -7.61 -8.26
C GLN A 66 14.92 -8.19 -9.10
N ASN A 67 15.62 -7.36 -9.88
CA ASN A 67 16.83 -7.80 -10.59
C ASN A 67 17.93 -8.25 -9.63
N ALA A 68 18.13 -7.53 -8.51
CA ALA A 68 19.09 -7.92 -7.49
C ALA A 68 18.74 -9.26 -6.82
N LEU A 69 17.44 -9.55 -6.60
CA LEU A 69 16.97 -10.88 -6.17
C LEU A 69 17.32 -11.96 -7.20
N ILE A 70 16.97 -11.73 -8.47
CA ILE A 70 17.22 -12.69 -9.57
C ILE A 70 18.70 -12.98 -9.69
N ASN A 71 19.57 -11.98 -9.53
CA ASN A 71 21.02 -12.09 -9.63
C ASN A 71 21.70 -12.62 -8.36
N ASN A 72 20.96 -12.95 -7.28
CA ASN A 72 21.49 -13.37 -5.97
C ASN A 72 22.37 -12.29 -5.29
N GLU A 73 22.18 -11.03 -5.60
CA GLU A 73 22.83 -9.91 -4.91
C GLU A 73 22.21 -9.66 -3.54
N ILE A 74 20.92 -10.01 -3.40
CA ILE A 74 20.12 -10.00 -2.16
C ILE A 74 19.33 -11.31 -2.04
N ASP A 75 18.87 -11.62 -0.84
CA ASP A 75 18.15 -12.85 -0.53
C ASP A 75 16.64 -12.60 -0.37
N LEU A 76 16.29 -11.42 0.16
CA LEU A 76 14.93 -10.95 0.38
C LEU A 76 14.78 -9.52 -0.13
N ALA A 77 13.58 -9.18 -0.63
CA ALA A 77 13.20 -7.81 -0.91
C ALA A 77 11.99 -7.41 -0.07
N VAL A 78 12.02 -6.18 0.45
CA VAL A 78 10.96 -5.63 1.32
C VAL A 78 10.32 -4.43 0.66
N HIS A 79 8.98 -4.49 0.52
CA HIS A 79 8.19 -3.50 -0.21
C HIS A 79 6.91 -3.11 0.54
N SER A 80 6.42 -1.89 0.31
CA SER A 80 5.00 -1.59 0.57
C SER A 80 4.16 -2.39 -0.41
N TYR A 81 3.33 -3.33 0.08
CA TYR A 81 2.70 -4.34 -0.78
C TYR A 81 1.80 -3.72 -1.87
N LYS A 82 1.07 -2.67 -1.53
CA LYS A 82 0.20 -1.94 -2.48
C LYS A 82 0.94 -1.33 -3.68
N ASP A 83 2.26 -1.13 -3.56
CA ASP A 83 3.08 -0.49 -4.59
C ASP A 83 3.74 -1.52 -5.53
N LEU A 84 3.62 -2.83 -5.23
CA LEU A 84 4.07 -3.88 -6.12
C LEU A 84 3.16 -4.00 -7.35
N PRO A 85 3.73 -4.20 -8.56
CA PRO A 85 2.95 -4.50 -9.75
C PRO A 85 2.19 -5.82 -9.59
N THR A 86 1.09 -6.00 -10.33
CA THR A 86 0.31 -7.25 -10.32
C THR A 86 1.05 -8.40 -10.95
N GLU A 87 1.83 -8.12 -11.99
CA GLU A 87 2.69 -9.10 -12.64
C GLU A 87 4.08 -9.04 -12.01
N ASN A 88 4.50 -10.15 -11.43
CA ASN A 88 5.85 -10.35 -10.92
C ASN A 88 6.67 -11.23 -11.89
N PRO A 89 8.01 -11.07 -11.94
CA PRO A 89 8.88 -12.01 -12.62
C PRO A 89 8.60 -13.44 -12.15
N SER A 90 8.52 -14.39 -13.08
CA SER A 90 8.16 -15.79 -12.78
C SER A 90 9.14 -16.51 -11.83
N GLN A 91 10.35 -15.97 -11.69
CA GLN A 91 11.39 -16.47 -10.79
C GLN A 91 11.19 -16.00 -9.33
N LEU A 92 10.28 -15.04 -9.08
CA LEU A 92 10.07 -14.43 -7.77
C LEU A 92 8.69 -14.78 -7.24
N GLU A 93 8.56 -14.77 -5.91
CA GLU A 93 7.29 -14.95 -5.21
C GLU A 93 7.23 -14.11 -3.93
N ILE A 94 6.03 -13.73 -3.54
CA ILE A 94 5.78 -13.14 -2.22
C ILE A 94 5.69 -14.29 -1.22
N ILE A 95 6.69 -14.41 -0.37
CA ILE A 95 6.81 -15.49 0.61
C ILE A 95 6.05 -15.20 1.91
N SER A 96 5.89 -13.92 2.25
CA SER A 96 5.12 -13.51 3.44
C SER A 96 4.70 -12.04 3.34
N VAL A 97 3.83 -11.65 4.28
CA VAL A 97 3.44 -10.26 4.51
C VAL A 97 3.59 -9.93 6.00
N SER A 98 3.71 -8.64 6.34
CA SER A 98 3.67 -8.22 7.76
C SER A 98 2.24 -8.31 8.32
N PRO A 99 2.06 -8.31 9.65
CA PRO A 99 0.81 -7.88 10.25
C PRO A 99 0.37 -6.55 9.63
N ARG A 100 -0.96 -6.41 9.43
CA ARG A 100 -1.51 -5.20 8.80
C ARG A 100 -1.41 -4.00 9.73
N GLU A 101 -0.75 -2.93 9.32
CA GLU A 101 -0.84 -1.62 9.96
C GLU A 101 -2.13 -0.93 9.49
N ASP A 102 -2.58 0.11 10.22
CA ASP A 102 -3.81 0.86 9.93
C ASP A 102 -3.96 1.17 8.43
N GLU A 103 -4.92 0.51 7.81
CA GLU A 103 -5.17 0.56 6.37
C GLU A 103 -5.91 1.83 5.92
N ARG A 104 -6.43 2.62 6.86
CA ARG A 104 -7.20 3.83 6.54
C ARG A 104 -6.35 4.88 5.83
N ASP A 105 -7.04 5.77 5.18
CA ASP A 105 -6.47 7.04 4.72
C ASP A 105 -6.66 8.10 5.80
N VAL A 106 -5.78 9.11 5.81
CA VAL A 106 -5.82 10.21 6.76
C VAL A 106 -5.69 11.55 6.06
N LEU A 107 -6.35 12.54 6.62
CA LEU A 107 -6.16 13.95 6.31
C LEU A 107 -5.07 14.52 7.21
N ILE A 108 -4.14 15.23 6.63
CA ILE A 108 -3.22 16.14 7.33
C ILE A 108 -3.48 17.53 6.77
N SER A 109 -3.94 18.43 7.59
CA SER A 109 -4.34 19.77 7.18
C SER A 109 -3.69 20.85 8.03
N LYS A 110 -3.58 22.04 7.45
CA LYS A 110 -3.15 23.24 8.17
C LYS A 110 -4.10 23.52 9.32
N ASN A 111 -3.53 23.83 10.49
CA ASN A 111 -4.28 24.15 11.71
C ASN A 111 -5.27 23.05 12.17
N LYS A 112 -5.05 21.81 11.79
CA LYS A 112 -5.91 20.66 12.18
C LYS A 112 -7.38 20.84 11.79
N ILE A 113 -7.66 21.46 10.66
CA ILE A 113 -9.03 21.65 10.16
C ILE A 113 -9.49 20.37 9.46
N SER A 114 -10.58 19.73 9.92
CA SER A 114 -11.16 18.52 9.30
C SER A 114 -11.66 18.78 7.88
N LEU A 115 -11.79 17.74 7.06
CA LEU A 115 -12.23 17.87 5.66
C LEU A 115 -13.52 18.67 5.53
N ASN A 116 -14.51 18.39 6.37
CA ASN A 116 -15.82 19.04 6.34
C ASN A 116 -15.78 20.52 6.73
N LYS A 117 -14.72 20.97 7.40
CA LYS A 117 -14.53 22.37 7.84
C LYS A 117 -13.56 23.15 6.95
N LEU A 118 -12.92 22.52 5.99
CA LEU A 118 -12.11 23.22 5.00
C LEU A 118 -12.97 24.21 4.21
N LYS A 119 -12.41 25.38 3.91
CA LYS A 119 -13.10 26.38 3.08
C LYS A 119 -13.33 25.87 1.66
N LYS A 120 -14.36 26.38 0.99
CA LYS A 120 -14.53 26.20 -0.44
C LYS A 120 -13.27 26.61 -1.20
N ASN A 121 -12.89 25.84 -2.22
CA ASN A 121 -11.66 26.00 -3.01
C ASN A 121 -10.36 25.79 -2.19
N SER A 122 -10.42 25.20 -0.99
CA SER A 122 -9.18 24.76 -0.31
C SER A 122 -8.43 23.76 -1.17
N LEU A 123 -7.10 23.86 -1.21
CA LEU A 123 -6.23 23.00 -2.00
C LEU A 123 -5.90 21.73 -1.21
N VAL A 124 -6.50 20.61 -1.60
CA VAL A 124 -6.27 19.27 -1.05
C VAL A 124 -5.43 18.46 -2.04
N CYS A 125 -4.27 17.97 -1.61
CA CYS A 125 -3.36 17.28 -2.50
C CYS A 125 -3.29 15.77 -2.24
N THR A 126 -3.31 14.98 -3.31
CA THR A 126 -3.07 13.53 -3.29
C THR A 126 -2.47 13.07 -4.62
N GLY A 127 -1.62 12.04 -4.59
CA GLY A 127 -1.11 11.40 -5.82
C GLY A 127 -1.91 10.15 -6.22
N SER A 128 -3.13 9.98 -5.72
CA SER A 128 -3.95 8.78 -5.94
C SER A 128 -5.27 9.10 -6.59
N ASN A 129 -5.50 8.58 -7.81
CA ASN A 129 -6.76 8.72 -8.53
C ASN A 129 -7.95 8.18 -7.70
N ARG A 130 -7.75 7.07 -6.99
CA ARG A 130 -8.75 6.52 -6.07
C ARG A 130 -9.19 7.53 -5.00
N ARG A 131 -8.24 8.20 -4.35
CA ARG A 131 -8.54 9.23 -3.33
C ARG A 131 -9.20 10.44 -3.95
N THR A 132 -8.68 10.90 -5.09
CA THR A 132 -9.24 12.03 -5.83
C THR A 132 -10.71 11.83 -6.10
N GLU A 133 -11.10 10.69 -6.64
CA GLU A 133 -12.50 10.46 -7.01
C GLU A 133 -13.42 10.30 -5.79
N GLN A 134 -12.96 9.64 -4.74
CA GLN A 134 -13.74 9.51 -3.51
C GLN A 134 -13.87 10.85 -2.76
N ILE A 135 -12.82 11.68 -2.72
CA ILE A 135 -12.91 13.01 -2.11
C ILE A 135 -13.86 13.94 -2.88
N LYS A 136 -13.91 13.86 -4.21
CA LYS A 136 -14.89 14.63 -5.00
C LYS A 136 -16.35 14.27 -4.64
N ILE A 137 -16.59 13.02 -4.22
CA ILE A 137 -17.92 12.60 -3.74
C ILE A 137 -18.21 13.24 -2.37
N LEU A 138 -17.22 13.24 -1.47
CA LEU A 138 -17.39 13.81 -0.12
C LEU A 138 -17.42 15.33 -0.12
N ARG A 139 -16.60 15.99 -0.97
CA ARG A 139 -16.41 17.44 -1.04
C ARG A 139 -16.08 17.87 -2.47
N ASN A 140 -17.10 18.18 -3.25
CA ASN A 140 -16.96 18.61 -4.66
C ASN A 140 -16.53 20.08 -4.82
N ASP A 141 -16.45 20.81 -3.72
CA ASP A 141 -16.14 22.24 -3.68
C ASP A 141 -14.67 22.54 -3.25
N VAL A 142 -13.85 21.51 -3.04
CA VAL A 142 -12.40 21.66 -2.83
C VAL A 142 -11.64 21.46 -4.13
N LEU A 143 -10.45 22.07 -4.24
CA LEU A 143 -9.54 21.85 -5.36
C LEU A 143 -8.66 20.65 -5.05
N ILE A 144 -8.52 19.72 -6.00
CA ILE A 144 -7.69 18.54 -5.80
C ILE A 144 -6.54 18.57 -6.81
N GLU A 145 -5.30 18.54 -6.30
CA GLU A 145 -4.10 18.55 -7.12
C GLU A 145 -3.17 17.36 -6.78
N PRO A 146 -2.39 16.89 -7.76
CA PRO A 146 -1.42 15.85 -7.54
C PRO A 146 -0.25 16.34 -6.67
N ILE A 147 0.23 15.47 -5.78
CA ILE A 147 1.42 15.71 -4.96
C ILE A 147 2.37 14.51 -5.02
N ARG A 148 3.67 14.80 -5.13
CA ARG A 148 4.75 13.82 -5.11
C ARG A 148 5.76 14.10 -4.01
N GLY A 149 6.63 13.13 -3.79
CA GLY A 149 7.66 13.15 -2.77
C GLY A 149 7.37 12.20 -1.61
N ASN A 150 8.31 12.09 -0.70
CA ASN A 150 8.17 11.29 0.51
C ASN A 150 7.14 11.89 1.48
N ILE A 151 6.67 11.10 2.44
CA ILE A 151 5.62 11.52 3.40
C ILE A 151 6.04 12.78 4.15
N ASP A 152 7.26 12.81 4.70
CA ASP A 152 7.81 13.97 5.41
C ASP A 152 7.85 15.24 4.54
N THR A 153 8.24 15.11 3.29
CA THR A 153 8.24 16.25 2.34
C THR A 153 6.84 16.76 2.06
N ARG A 154 5.86 15.85 1.92
CA ARG A 154 4.45 16.24 1.70
C ARG A 154 3.85 16.93 2.93
N ILE A 155 4.11 16.40 4.13
CA ILE A 155 3.67 17.02 5.39
C ILE A 155 4.27 18.41 5.52
N LYS A 156 5.56 18.58 5.20
CA LYS A 156 6.22 19.89 5.26
C LYS A 156 5.52 20.91 4.38
N LYS A 157 5.05 20.56 3.18
CA LYS A 157 4.30 21.49 2.31
C LYS A 157 3.02 22.00 2.94
N VAL A 158 2.33 21.20 3.78
CA VAL A 158 1.16 21.63 4.55
C VAL A 158 1.58 22.60 5.67
N ILE A 159 2.64 22.25 6.40
CA ILE A 159 3.16 23.08 7.51
C ILE A 159 3.61 24.44 6.99
N ASP A 160 4.36 24.47 5.89
CA ASP A 160 4.87 25.68 5.25
C ASP A 160 3.73 26.53 4.61
N GLY A 161 2.49 26.00 4.56
CA GLY A 161 1.32 26.69 4.06
C GLY A 161 1.22 26.81 2.54
N ASN A 162 1.99 26.00 1.80
CA ASN A 162 1.94 25.94 0.33
C ASN A 162 0.67 25.24 -0.19
N ILE A 163 0.05 24.40 0.64
CA ILE A 163 -1.20 23.66 0.39
C ILE A 163 -2.01 23.59 1.68
N ASP A 164 -3.34 23.46 1.58
CA ASP A 164 -4.20 23.43 2.75
C ASP A 164 -4.24 22.06 3.43
N ALA A 165 -4.20 20.98 2.64
CA ALA A 165 -4.24 19.62 3.16
C ALA A 165 -3.64 18.60 2.20
N ILE A 166 -3.27 17.43 2.76
CA ILE A 166 -2.94 16.23 2.01
C ILE A 166 -3.74 15.03 2.49
N ILE A 167 -3.97 14.07 1.59
CA ILE A 167 -4.54 12.77 1.93
C ILE A 167 -3.55 11.69 1.62
N ILE A 168 -3.17 10.92 2.65
CA ILE A 168 -2.16 9.87 2.57
C ILE A 168 -2.58 8.66 3.42
N ALA A 169 -1.85 7.52 3.29
CA ALA A 169 -2.12 6.32 4.08
C ALA A 169 -1.65 6.47 5.53
N ALA A 170 -2.51 6.13 6.49
CA ALA A 170 -2.19 6.13 7.92
C ALA A 170 -0.95 5.30 8.24
N ALA A 171 -0.86 4.09 7.70
CA ALA A 171 0.26 3.17 7.93
C ALA A 171 1.64 3.82 7.71
N GLY A 172 1.79 4.63 6.66
CA GLY A 172 3.06 5.30 6.38
C GLY A 172 3.39 6.40 7.39
N VAL A 173 2.38 7.17 7.82
CA VAL A 173 2.52 8.24 8.82
C VAL A 173 2.88 7.65 10.18
N ARG A 174 2.19 6.58 10.60
CA ARG A 174 2.41 5.90 11.88
C ARG A 174 3.79 5.27 11.95
N ARG A 175 4.21 4.54 10.90
CA ARG A 175 5.56 3.92 10.81
C ARG A 175 6.69 4.93 10.92
N LEU A 176 6.48 6.15 10.46
CA LEU A 176 7.46 7.23 10.57
C LEU A 176 7.37 8.01 11.90
N GLY A 177 6.46 7.66 12.81
CA GLY A 177 6.28 8.37 14.07
C GLY A 177 5.70 9.77 13.91
N LEU A 178 4.94 10.02 12.82
CA LEU A 178 4.41 11.35 12.46
C LEU A 178 2.90 11.48 12.74
N SER A 179 2.37 10.65 13.64
CA SER A 179 0.92 10.59 13.93
C SER A 179 0.38 11.90 14.51
N GLU A 180 1.22 12.72 15.14
CA GLU A 180 0.86 14.03 15.65
C GLU A 180 0.39 15.00 14.54
N TYR A 181 0.77 14.77 13.29
CA TYR A 181 0.32 15.60 12.16
C TYR A 181 -1.06 15.21 11.65
N ILE A 182 -1.57 14.02 11.99
CA ILE A 182 -2.88 13.56 11.52
C ILE A 182 -3.97 14.44 12.09
N THR A 183 -4.80 14.97 11.21
CA THR A 183 -5.98 15.78 11.57
C THR A 183 -7.21 14.89 11.73
N GLU A 184 -7.40 13.95 10.80
CA GLU A 184 -8.59 13.13 10.70
C GLU A 184 -8.27 11.79 10.09
N TYR A 185 -8.86 10.71 10.63
CA TYR A 185 -8.88 9.39 10.04
C TYR A 185 -10.20 9.21 9.30
N PHE A 186 -10.15 8.88 8.02
CA PHE A 186 -11.37 8.54 7.29
C PHE A 186 -11.87 7.17 7.71
N SER A 187 -13.19 6.98 7.80
CA SER A 187 -13.76 5.65 7.89
C SER A 187 -13.51 4.90 6.59
N ILE A 188 -13.48 3.56 6.65
CA ILE A 188 -13.28 2.73 5.43
C ILE A 188 -14.46 2.88 4.47
N SER A 189 -15.67 3.11 4.99
CA SER A 189 -16.85 3.38 4.17
C SER A 189 -16.81 4.73 3.44
N ASP A 190 -16.21 5.77 4.07
CA ASP A 190 -16.09 7.08 3.44
C ASP A 190 -14.97 7.14 2.40
N LEU A 191 -13.86 6.47 2.69
CA LEU A 191 -12.69 6.45 1.81
C LEU A 191 -12.10 5.04 1.76
N VAL A 192 -12.66 4.19 0.89
CA VAL A 192 -12.24 2.81 0.74
C VAL A 192 -10.75 2.74 0.37
N PRO A 193 -9.92 2.05 1.17
CA PRO A 193 -8.48 1.98 0.95
C PRO A 193 -8.09 1.30 -0.35
N SER A 194 -6.86 1.54 -0.80
CA SER A 194 -6.26 0.72 -1.86
C SER A 194 -6.12 -0.73 -1.39
N PRO A 195 -6.30 -1.72 -2.27
CA PRO A 195 -5.92 -3.09 -1.95
C PRO A 195 -4.51 -3.14 -1.39
N LEU A 196 -4.29 -4.00 -0.38
CA LEU A 196 -3.00 -4.23 0.27
C LEU A 196 -2.42 -3.05 1.06
N GLN A 197 -3.17 -1.95 1.23
CA GLN A 197 -2.74 -0.85 2.07
C GLN A 197 -2.56 -1.30 3.51
N GLY A 198 -1.42 -0.95 4.12
CA GLY A 198 -1.03 -1.35 5.48
C GLY A 198 -0.08 -2.54 5.53
N PHE A 199 -0.04 -3.40 4.52
CA PHE A 199 0.88 -4.54 4.46
C PHE A 199 2.27 -4.18 3.92
N ILE A 200 3.27 -4.88 4.45
CA ILE A 200 4.62 -4.98 3.89
C ILE A 200 4.70 -6.33 3.21
N ALA A 201 5.20 -6.39 1.97
CA ALA A 201 5.48 -7.64 1.27
C ALA A 201 6.94 -8.03 1.42
N ILE A 202 7.19 -9.32 1.62
CA ILE A 202 8.50 -9.95 1.61
C ILE A 202 8.56 -10.82 0.38
N GLU A 203 9.43 -10.46 -0.55
CA GLU A 203 9.62 -11.13 -1.83
C GLU A 203 10.97 -11.87 -1.82
N ALA A 204 10.99 -13.08 -2.38
CA ALA A 204 12.19 -13.91 -2.51
C ALA A 204 12.18 -14.64 -3.84
N LYS A 205 13.28 -15.35 -4.17
CA LYS A 205 13.28 -16.31 -5.26
C LYS A 205 12.32 -17.45 -5.00
N LYS A 206 11.63 -17.86 -6.04
CA LYS A 206 10.68 -18.99 -5.99
C LYS A 206 11.38 -20.26 -5.53
N GLY A 207 10.76 -20.92 -4.54
CA GLY A 207 11.30 -22.14 -3.96
C GLY A 207 12.48 -21.93 -3.01
N SER A 208 12.73 -20.69 -2.56
CA SER A 208 13.76 -20.42 -1.55
C SER A 208 13.36 -20.99 -0.19
N SER A 209 14.37 -21.36 0.63
CA SER A 209 14.17 -21.86 2.00
C SER A 209 13.73 -20.77 2.99
N PHE A 210 13.67 -19.50 2.57
CA PHE A 210 13.31 -18.40 3.45
C PHE A 210 11.83 -18.40 3.89
N ASN A 211 10.95 -19.14 3.22
CA ASN A 211 9.55 -19.33 3.65
C ASN A 211 9.44 -19.77 5.11
N ASP A 212 10.34 -20.62 5.56
CA ASP A 212 10.31 -21.19 6.91
C ASP A 212 10.54 -20.15 8.01
N PHE A 213 11.30 -19.10 7.73
CA PHE A 213 11.56 -18.00 8.66
C PHE A 213 10.30 -17.18 8.97
N PHE A 214 9.31 -17.16 8.07
CA PHE A 214 8.15 -16.29 8.20
C PHE A 214 6.85 -17.03 8.56
N LYS A 215 6.91 -18.32 8.93
CA LYS A 215 5.70 -19.11 9.28
C LYS A 215 4.86 -18.48 10.38
N ASN A 216 5.50 -17.84 11.37
CA ASN A 216 4.83 -17.22 12.52
C ASN A 216 4.92 -15.67 12.48
N PHE A 217 5.27 -15.10 11.34
CA PHE A 217 5.44 -13.64 11.20
C PHE A 217 4.09 -12.89 11.16
N VAL A 218 3.06 -13.53 10.66
CA VAL A 218 1.75 -12.93 10.42
C VAL A 218 0.63 -13.91 10.77
N SER A 219 -0.54 -13.40 11.17
CA SER A 219 -1.72 -14.21 11.41
C SER A 219 -2.25 -14.85 10.11
N SER A 220 -2.92 -16.01 10.23
CA SER A 220 -3.57 -16.65 9.08
C SER A 220 -4.63 -15.76 8.42
N ASN A 221 -5.34 -14.97 9.21
CA ASN A 221 -6.34 -14.03 8.70
C ASN A 221 -5.71 -12.90 7.87
N ASP A 222 -4.63 -12.26 8.37
CA ASP A 222 -3.92 -11.23 7.61
C ASP A 222 -3.32 -11.79 6.31
N LEU A 223 -2.78 -13.00 6.35
CA LEU A 223 -2.25 -13.66 5.15
C LEU A 223 -3.37 -13.95 4.14
N LEU A 224 -4.52 -14.43 4.59
CA LEU A 224 -5.70 -14.66 3.76
C LEU A 224 -6.19 -13.35 3.14
N ILE A 225 -6.38 -12.31 3.96
CA ILE A 225 -6.80 -10.97 3.50
C ILE A 225 -5.85 -10.45 2.42
N ALA A 226 -4.54 -10.52 2.68
CA ALA A 226 -3.55 -10.06 1.71
C ALA A 226 -3.64 -10.81 0.36
N ARG A 227 -3.86 -12.14 0.39
CA ARG A 227 -4.06 -12.95 -0.82
C ARG A 227 -5.34 -12.56 -1.58
N LEU A 228 -6.44 -12.35 -0.87
CA LEU A 228 -7.72 -11.96 -1.47
C LEU A 228 -7.68 -10.57 -2.09
N GLU A 229 -7.11 -9.58 -1.39
CA GLU A 229 -6.94 -8.23 -1.91
C GLU A 229 -5.99 -8.20 -3.11
N ARG A 230 -4.93 -9.03 -3.10
CA ARG A 230 -4.03 -9.21 -4.24
C ARG A 230 -4.76 -9.79 -5.44
N LYS A 231 -5.57 -10.83 -5.21
CA LYS A 231 -6.38 -11.46 -6.25
C LYS A 231 -7.39 -10.50 -6.87
N ALA A 232 -8.04 -9.66 -6.05
CA ALA A 232 -8.94 -8.62 -6.53
C ALA A 232 -8.23 -7.63 -7.47
N LEU A 233 -7.01 -7.23 -7.13
CA LEU A 233 -6.20 -6.33 -7.95
C LEU A 233 -5.75 -6.97 -9.28
N GLU A 234 -5.40 -8.27 -9.26
CA GLU A 234 -5.01 -9.02 -10.46
C GLU A 234 -6.18 -9.18 -11.45
N LEU A 235 -7.38 -9.48 -10.95
CA LEU A 235 -8.58 -9.65 -11.77
C LEU A 235 -9.01 -8.39 -12.50
N LEU A 236 -8.70 -7.22 -11.97
CA LEU A 236 -8.95 -5.93 -12.62
C LEU A 236 -7.78 -5.46 -13.49
N ASN A 237 -6.89 -6.39 -13.88
CA ASN A 237 -5.69 -6.13 -14.69
C ASN A 237 -4.75 -5.07 -14.11
N GLY A 238 -4.85 -4.79 -12.80
CA GLY A 238 -3.89 -3.99 -12.05
C GLY A 238 -3.62 -2.59 -12.58
N SER A 239 -4.52 -2.01 -13.41
CA SER A 239 -4.28 -0.70 -13.98
C SER A 239 -4.11 0.33 -12.86
N CYS A 240 -2.94 0.97 -12.81
CA CYS A 240 -2.62 2.00 -11.80
C CYS A 240 -3.57 3.20 -11.90
N ASP A 241 -4.21 3.36 -13.05
CA ASP A 241 -5.07 4.50 -13.38
C ASP A 241 -6.50 4.31 -12.94
N LEU A 242 -6.94 3.06 -12.73
CA LEU A 242 -8.31 2.79 -12.30
C LEU A 242 -8.49 3.26 -10.85
N PRO A 243 -9.46 4.16 -10.58
CA PRO A 243 -9.81 4.56 -9.23
C PRO A 243 -10.48 3.39 -8.49
N PHE A 244 -9.68 2.48 -7.95
CA PHE A 244 -10.12 1.26 -7.31
C PHE A 244 -9.71 1.19 -5.84
N GLY A 245 -10.70 1.07 -4.96
CA GLY A 245 -10.58 0.76 -3.54
C GLY A 245 -11.13 -0.63 -3.27
N PHE A 246 -10.41 -1.43 -2.48
CA PHE A 246 -10.87 -2.74 -2.06
C PHE A 246 -10.19 -3.11 -0.75
N ASN A 247 -10.96 -3.35 0.28
CA ASN A 247 -10.46 -3.58 1.61
C ASN A 247 -11.25 -4.70 2.27
N ILE A 248 -10.56 -5.68 2.81
CA ILE A 248 -11.16 -6.74 3.61
C ILE A 248 -10.68 -6.58 5.06
N GLN A 249 -11.61 -6.62 5.99
CA GLN A 249 -11.35 -6.61 7.43
C GLN A 249 -11.89 -7.87 8.08
N TYR A 250 -11.17 -8.41 9.05
CA TYR A 250 -11.67 -9.46 9.94
C TYR A 250 -12.01 -8.84 11.29
N LYS A 251 -13.31 -8.73 11.59
CA LYS A 251 -13.82 -8.13 12.83
C LYS A 251 -15.00 -8.93 13.34
N ASN A 252 -15.09 -9.12 14.65
CA ASN A 252 -16.20 -9.85 15.31
C ASN A 252 -16.43 -11.23 14.66
N SER A 253 -15.35 -11.95 14.35
CA SER A 253 -15.37 -13.27 13.69
C SER A 253 -16.01 -13.29 12.30
N LYS A 254 -16.00 -12.17 11.59
CA LYS A 254 -16.54 -12.02 10.24
C LYS A 254 -15.58 -11.29 9.32
N PHE A 255 -15.57 -11.69 8.06
CA PHE A 255 -14.87 -10.97 7.00
C PHE A 255 -15.82 -9.97 6.34
N MET A 256 -15.46 -8.68 6.38
CA MET A 256 -16.20 -7.59 5.76
C MET A 256 -15.37 -7.02 4.63
N CYS A 257 -15.94 -6.95 3.43
CA CYS A 257 -15.32 -6.34 2.26
C CYS A 257 -15.99 -5.00 1.95
N SER A 258 -15.20 -3.93 1.91
CA SER A 258 -15.62 -2.63 1.38
C SER A 258 -14.96 -2.40 0.03
N TYR A 259 -15.71 -1.89 -0.95
CA TYR A 259 -15.20 -1.66 -2.31
C TYR A 259 -15.67 -0.35 -2.88
N PHE A 260 -14.82 0.23 -3.72
CA PHE A 260 -15.07 1.41 -4.54
C PHE A 260 -14.40 1.23 -5.89
N ILE A 261 -15.11 1.53 -6.96
CA ILE A 261 -14.54 1.63 -8.30
C ILE A 261 -15.21 2.77 -9.06
N LYS A 262 -14.44 3.48 -9.86
CA LYS A 262 -14.98 4.42 -10.83
C LYS A 262 -14.61 3.99 -12.23
N TYR A 263 -15.62 3.84 -13.07
CA TYR A 263 -15.50 3.49 -14.47
C TYR A 263 -16.49 4.31 -15.30
N ASN A 264 -16.06 4.85 -16.45
CA ASN A 264 -16.91 5.62 -17.38
C ASN A 264 -17.80 6.69 -16.70
N ASN A 265 -17.29 7.42 -15.70
CA ASN A 265 -18.02 8.40 -14.89
C ASN A 265 -19.02 7.83 -13.88
N GLU A 266 -19.22 6.53 -13.82
CA GLU A 266 -20.03 5.90 -12.78
C GLU A 266 -19.16 5.45 -11.61
N CYS A 267 -19.66 5.66 -10.38
CA CYS A 267 -19.02 5.21 -9.15
C CYS A 267 -19.86 4.09 -8.56
N ILE A 268 -19.23 2.94 -8.34
CA ILE A 268 -19.84 1.80 -7.65
C ILE A 268 -19.12 1.66 -6.31
N THR A 269 -19.87 1.71 -5.23
CA THR A 269 -19.34 1.51 -3.87
C THR A 269 -20.28 0.60 -3.09
N GLY A 270 -19.75 -0.07 -2.09
CA GLY A 270 -20.57 -0.92 -1.23
C GLY A 270 -19.76 -1.69 -0.21
N GLU A 271 -20.49 -2.43 0.62
CA GLU A 271 -19.95 -3.35 1.61
C GLU A 271 -20.63 -4.72 1.45
N LYS A 272 -19.87 -5.78 1.71
CA LYS A 272 -20.37 -7.17 1.66
C LYS A 272 -19.71 -7.97 2.78
N GLU A 273 -20.51 -8.68 3.56
CA GLU A 273 -20.03 -9.77 4.42
C GLU A 273 -19.63 -10.96 3.52
N LEU A 274 -18.44 -11.51 3.74
CA LEU A 274 -17.92 -12.66 3.01
C LEU A 274 -18.06 -13.91 3.87
N ASP A 275 -18.55 -15.00 3.29
CA ASP A 275 -18.61 -16.29 3.97
C ASP A 275 -17.22 -16.93 3.99
N GLU A 276 -16.72 -17.27 5.17
CA GLU A 276 -15.41 -17.88 5.36
C GLU A 276 -15.22 -19.16 4.54
N LYS A 277 -16.29 -19.96 4.35
CA LYS A 277 -16.25 -21.23 3.61
C LYS A 277 -16.16 -21.03 2.09
N SER A 278 -16.70 -19.92 1.58
CA SER A 278 -16.72 -19.57 0.14
C SER A 278 -16.00 -18.28 -0.17
N ILE A 279 -15.14 -17.80 0.72
CA ILE A 279 -14.55 -16.45 0.65
C ILE A 279 -13.84 -16.14 -0.67
N ASN A 280 -13.17 -17.14 -1.26
CA ASN A 280 -12.54 -16.98 -2.58
C ASN A 280 -13.57 -16.76 -3.69
N ASP A 281 -14.64 -17.54 -3.69
CA ASP A 281 -15.71 -17.45 -4.69
C ASP A 281 -16.54 -16.17 -4.52
N ASP A 282 -16.73 -15.75 -3.27
CA ASP A 282 -17.37 -14.49 -2.93
C ASP A 282 -16.60 -13.28 -3.48
N VAL A 283 -15.28 -13.26 -3.30
CA VAL A 283 -14.42 -12.21 -3.86
C VAL A 283 -14.42 -12.26 -5.38
N LEU A 284 -14.28 -13.44 -5.98
CA LEU A 284 -14.35 -13.61 -7.45
C LEU A 284 -15.68 -13.13 -8.04
N SER A 285 -16.78 -13.52 -7.41
CA SER A 285 -18.14 -13.11 -7.82
C SER A 285 -18.33 -11.59 -7.69
N LEU A 286 -17.87 -11.01 -6.59
CA LEU A 286 -17.94 -9.57 -6.36
C LEU A 286 -17.15 -8.79 -7.41
N ILE A 287 -15.91 -9.19 -7.71
CA ILE A 287 -15.07 -8.53 -8.70
C ILE A 287 -15.67 -8.67 -10.11
N LYS A 288 -16.18 -9.86 -10.49
CA LYS A 288 -16.88 -10.04 -11.75
C LYS A 288 -18.10 -9.12 -11.88
N LYS A 289 -18.92 -9.03 -10.82
CA LYS A 289 -20.07 -8.14 -10.79
C LYS A 289 -19.68 -6.66 -10.97
N ILE A 290 -18.60 -6.25 -10.31
CA ILE A 290 -18.07 -4.89 -10.42
C ILE A 290 -17.54 -4.64 -11.84
N SER A 291 -16.82 -5.59 -12.45
CA SER A 291 -16.24 -5.45 -13.78
C SER A 291 -17.25 -5.56 -14.93
N LEU A 292 -18.39 -6.25 -14.73
CA LEU A 292 -19.47 -6.33 -15.73
C LEU A 292 -20.36 -5.08 -15.76
N ASN A 293 -20.43 -4.37 -14.65
CA ASN A 293 -21.15 -3.09 -14.53
C ASN A 293 -20.24 -1.89 -14.83
N SER A 294 -18.99 -2.15 -15.20
CA SER A 294 -17.96 -1.19 -15.62
C SER A 294 -17.62 -1.40 -17.10
#